data_25ae6119cbed2062377d6abda0cf3a6f
#
_entry.id   25ae6119cbed2062377d6abda0cf3a6f
#
_cell.length_a   1.000
_cell.length_b   1.000
_cell.length_c   1.000
_cell.angle_alpha   90.00
_cell.angle_beta   90.00
_cell.angle_gamma   90.00
#
_symmetry.space_group_name_H-M   'P 1'
#
loop_
_entity.id
_entity.type
_entity.pdbx_description
1 polymer ?
#
loop_
_entity_poly.entity_id
_entity_poly.type
_entity_poly.pdbx_seq_one_letter_code
_entity_poly.pdbx_strand_id
1 'polypeptide(L)'
;MKNLVKLSLVALLTAAAIPAMATKTEPYTNQGTNAREMLVEQPIHWISVEQLKKELEGKAPINVSFDIDDTVLFSSPCFYHGQQKYSPGKHDYLKNQDFWNEVNAGCDQYSIPKQIAIDLINMHQARGDQIYFITGRTAGDKDGVTPVLQKAFNIKDMHPVEFMGGRELSTKYNKTPGIIKHKVTIHYGDSDDDILAAKEAGVRGIRLMRAANSTYQPMPTLGGYGEEVLINSSY
;
A
#
# COMPACT_ATOMS: atom_id res chain seq x y z
N MET A 1 55.06 -6.68 -61.46
CA MET A 1 54.86 -7.15 -60.09
C MET A 1 54.15 -6.02 -59.32
N LYS A 2 52.89 -6.17 -59.08
CA LYS A 2 52.03 -5.15 -58.46
C LYS A 2 51.69 -5.62 -57.03
N ASN A 3 52.17 -4.93 -55.98
CA ASN A 3 51.90 -5.19 -54.64
C ASN A 3 50.51 -4.56 -54.24
N LEU A 4 49.52 -5.38 -53.94
CA LEU A 4 48.28 -4.96 -53.36
C LEU A 4 48.45 -4.80 -51.82
N VAL A 5 48.35 -3.59 -51.36
CA VAL A 5 48.25 -3.28 -49.94
C VAL A 5 46.76 -3.43 -49.54
N LYS A 6 46.49 -4.42 -48.71
CA LYS A 6 45.13 -4.56 -48.08
C LYS A 6 45.03 -3.61 -46.88
N LEU A 7 44.23 -2.55 -46.99
CA LEU A 7 43.82 -1.73 -45.88
C LEU A 7 42.70 -2.48 -45.13
N SER A 8 42.99 -2.90 -43.92
CA SER A 8 41.95 -3.40 -42.98
C SER A 8 41.32 -2.22 -42.24
N LEU A 9 40.05 -1.97 -42.51
CA LEU A 9 39.25 -0.97 -41.82
C LEU A 9 38.77 -1.57 -40.49
N VAL A 10 39.37 -1.18 -39.39
CA VAL A 10 38.88 -1.52 -38.05
C VAL A 10 37.82 -0.50 -37.68
N ALA A 11 36.55 -0.90 -37.72
CA ALA A 11 35.44 -0.09 -37.21
C ALA A 11 35.44 -0.17 -35.69
N LEU A 12 35.85 0.92 -35.03
CA LEU A 12 35.70 1.09 -33.61
C LEU A 12 34.22 1.40 -33.32
N LEU A 13 33.45 0.41 -32.83
CA LEU A 13 32.14 0.64 -32.24
C LEU A 13 32.34 1.28 -30.84
N THR A 14 32.27 2.58 -30.76
CA THR A 14 32.10 3.28 -29.48
C THR A 14 30.66 3.08 -29.05
N ALA A 15 30.42 2.13 -28.17
CA ALA A 15 29.18 2.05 -27.42
C ALA A 15 29.09 3.30 -26.53
N ALA A 16 28.30 4.29 -26.95
CA ALA A 16 27.91 5.40 -26.10
C ALA A 16 27.09 4.81 -24.96
N ALA A 17 27.70 4.70 -23.78
CA ALA A 17 26.95 4.45 -22.55
C ALA A 17 26.00 5.63 -22.34
N ILE A 18 24.72 5.43 -22.64
CA ILE A 18 23.66 6.35 -22.25
C ILE A 18 23.67 6.34 -20.72
N PRO A 19 23.96 7.45 -20.03
CA PRO A 19 23.81 7.48 -18.59
C PRO A 19 22.34 7.17 -18.32
N ALA A 20 22.07 6.10 -17.58
CA ALA A 20 20.75 5.87 -17.02
C ALA A 20 20.46 7.09 -16.15
N MET A 21 19.66 8.01 -16.67
CA MET A 21 19.12 9.08 -15.84
C MET A 21 18.23 8.40 -14.81
N ALA A 22 18.71 8.38 -13.56
CA ALA A 22 17.86 8.01 -12.44
C ALA A 22 16.61 8.88 -12.54
N THR A 23 15.50 8.26 -12.87
CA THR A 23 14.23 8.97 -12.91
C THR A 23 13.93 9.39 -11.48
N LYS A 24 13.46 10.62 -11.27
CA LYS A 24 13.05 11.13 -9.94
C LYS A 24 11.99 10.25 -9.26
N THR A 25 11.55 9.20 -9.94
CA THR A 25 10.52 8.26 -9.51
C THR A 25 11.08 6.99 -8.86
N GLU A 26 12.39 6.75 -8.93
CA GLU A 26 12.96 5.58 -8.28
C GLU A 26 13.24 5.87 -6.80
N PRO A 27 12.74 5.04 -5.89
CA PRO A 27 13.09 5.18 -4.49
C PRO A 27 14.57 4.89 -4.31
N TYR A 28 15.30 5.87 -3.81
CA TYR A 28 16.60 5.60 -3.22
C TYR A 28 16.37 5.16 -1.78
N THR A 29 17.11 4.27 -1.24
CA THR A 29 17.01 3.76 0.13
C THR A 29 15.57 3.71 0.69
N ASN A 30 14.96 2.58 0.54
CA ASN A 30 13.68 2.31 1.14
C ASN A 30 13.90 1.51 2.43
N GLN A 31 13.52 2.06 3.58
CA GLN A 31 13.63 1.39 4.86
C GLN A 31 12.79 0.11 4.97
N GLY A 32 11.77 -0.04 4.13
CA GLY A 32 10.96 -1.25 4.05
C GLY A 32 11.52 -2.33 3.13
N THR A 33 12.61 -2.05 2.41
CA THR A 33 13.22 -2.98 1.44
C THR A 33 14.56 -3.48 1.97
N ASN A 34 14.73 -4.78 2.08
CA ASN A 34 16.02 -5.37 2.41
C ASN A 34 16.83 -5.71 1.15
N ALA A 35 18.14 -5.94 1.30
CA ALA A 35 19.03 -6.22 0.18
C ALA A 35 18.60 -7.47 -0.64
N ARG A 36 17.94 -8.44 -0.01
CA ARG A 36 17.44 -9.64 -0.69
C ARG A 36 16.26 -9.32 -1.61
N GLU A 37 15.36 -8.44 -1.18
CA GLU A 37 14.23 -7.98 -1.99
C GLU A 37 14.71 -7.15 -3.18
N MET A 38 15.76 -6.35 -3.01
CA MET A 38 16.38 -5.61 -4.10
C MET A 38 17.07 -6.51 -5.15
N LEU A 39 17.38 -7.75 -4.79
CA LEU A 39 18.03 -8.72 -5.67
C LEU A 39 17.03 -9.68 -6.35
N VAL A 40 15.73 -9.53 -6.11
CA VAL A 40 14.71 -10.34 -6.80
C VAL A 40 14.75 -10.03 -8.29
N GLU A 41 14.78 -11.07 -9.12
CA GLU A 41 14.93 -10.98 -10.59
C GLU A 41 13.79 -10.24 -11.29
N GLN A 42 12.66 -10.04 -10.63
CA GLN A 42 11.53 -9.28 -11.17
C GLN A 42 11.66 -7.81 -10.77
N PRO A 43 11.74 -6.88 -11.71
CA PRO A 43 11.77 -5.47 -11.40
C PRO A 43 10.45 -5.07 -10.72
N ILE A 44 10.54 -4.38 -9.57
CA ILE A 44 9.36 -3.81 -8.92
C ILE A 44 8.78 -2.74 -9.83
N HIS A 45 7.49 -2.81 -10.07
CA HIS A 45 6.76 -1.82 -10.85
C HIS A 45 6.44 -0.61 -9.96
N TRP A 46 7.36 0.35 -9.90
CA TRP A 46 7.20 1.57 -9.13
C TRP A 46 6.23 2.54 -9.80
N ILE A 47 5.35 3.15 -8.98
CA ILE A 47 4.43 4.21 -9.43
C ILE A 47 4.43 5.36 -8.43
N SER A 48 4.21 6.59 -8.90
CA SER A 48 4.06 7.77 -8.03
C SER A 48 2.62 8.29 -8.01
N VAL A 49 2.31 9.16 -7.03
CA VAL A 49 1.01 9.84 -6.95
C VAL A 49 0.78 10.69 -8.20
N GLU A 50 1.83 11.34 -8.72
CA GLU A 50 1.76 12.16 -9.92
C GLU A 50 1.45 11.33 -11.17
N GLN A 51 2.03 10.13 -11.27
CA GLN A 51 1.72 9.21 -12.35
C GLN A 51 0.27 8.74 -12.29
N LEU A 52 -0.21 8.32 -11.10
CA LEU A 52 -1.61 7.97 -10.86
C LEU A 52 -2.56 9.11 -11.23
N LYS A 53 -2.25 10.33 -10.77
CA LYS A 53 -3.03 11.54 -11.10
C LYS A 53 -3.12 11.74 -12.60
N LYS A 54 -2.00 11.62 -13.31
CA LYS A 54 -1.95 11.75 -14.77
C LYS A 54 -2.74 10.66 -15.49
N GLU A 55 -2.65 9.40 -15.03
CA GLU A 55 -3.40 8.28 -15.59
C GLU A 55 -4.92 8.44 -15.42
N LEU A 56 -5.35 9.07 -14.33
CA LEU A 56 -6.76 9.30 -14.02
C LEU A 56 -7.29 10.63 -14.56
N GLU A 57 -6.44 11.49 -15.12
CA GLU A 57 -6.84 12.79 -15.67
C GLU A 57 -7.88 12.61 -16.79
N GLY A 58 -8.94 13.41 -16.75
CA GLY A 58 -10.02 13.36 -17.74
C GLY A 58 -10.93 12.13 -17.67
N LYS A 59 -10.67 11.17 -16.77
CA LYS A 59 -11.55 10.03 -16.54
C LYS A 59 -12.66 10.38 -15.55
N ALA A 60 -13.80 9.72 -15.69
CA ALA A 60 -14.90 9.84 -14.74
C ALA A 60 -14.46 9.44 -13.31
N PRO A 61 -15.12 9.98 -12.26
CA PRO A 61 -14.90 9.55 -10.90
C PRO A 61 -15.06 8.03 -10.73
N ILE A 62 -14.25 7.45 -9.85
CA ILE A 62 -14.20 6.03 -9.55
C ILE A 62 -14.40 5.78 -8.05
N ASN A 63 -14.61 4.52 -7.68
CA ASN A 63 -14.58 4.10 -6.29
C ASN A 63 -13.17 3.56 -5.97
N VAL A 64 -12.58 4.02 -4.89
CA VAL A 64 -11.30 3.55 -4.39
C VAL A 64 -11.44 3.07 -2.96
N SER A 65 -10.62 2.11 -2.57
CA SER A 65 -10.56 1.68 -1.18
C SER A 65 -9.14 1.64 -0.65
N PHE A 66 -9.03 1.88 0.64
CA PHE A 66 -7.79 1.84 1.39
C PHE A 66 -7.90 0.85 2.54
N ASP A 67 -6.86 0.06 2.75
CA ASP A 67 -6.61 -0.52 4.06
C ASP A 67 -6.22 0.58 5.06
N ILE A 68 -6.21 0.26 6.35
CA ILE A 68 -5.95 1.24 7.42
C ILE A 68 -4.53 1.09 7.98
N ASP A 69 -4.24 -0.08 8.55
CA ASP A 69 -3.04 -0.30 9.35
C ASP A 69 -1.79 -0.39 8.48
N ASP A 70 -0.79 0.43 8.78
CA ASP A 70 0.42 0.60 7.98
C ASP A 70 0.20 1.05 6.52
N THR A 71 -1.06 1.20 6.11
CA THR A 71 -1.47 1.74 4.80
C THR A 71 -1.73 3.24 4.88
N VAL A 72 -2.78 3.67 5.58
CA VAL A 72 -3.09 5.11 5.73
C VAL A 72 -2.65 5.65 7.09
N LEU A 73 -2.59 4.79 8.10
CA LEU A 73 -2.09 5.10 9.45
C LEU A 73 -0.86 4.23 9.75
N PHE A 74 0.18 4.84 10.30
CA PHE A 74 1.18 4.10 11.04
C PHE A 74 0.59 3.76 12.40
N SER A 75 0.05 2.54 12.53
CA SER A 75 -0.78 2.10 13.66
C SER A 75 0.01 1.40 14.77
N SER A 76 1.31 1.26 14.60
CA SER A 76 2.18 0.55 15.56
C SER A 76 2.03 0.99 17.01
N PRO A 77 1.77 2.27 17.37
CA PRO A 77 1.54 2.64 18.76
C PRO A 77 0.40 1.84 19.43
N CYS A 78 -0.75 1.71 18.75
CA CYS A 78 -1.90 0.97 19.26
C CYS A 78 -1.67 -0.55 19.25
N PHE A 79 -1.07 -1.08 18.21
CA PHE A 79 -0.80 -2.51 18.10
C PHE A 79 0.28 -2.97 19.08
N TYR A 80 1.33 -2.16 19.29
CA TYR A 80 2.34 -2.43 20.32
C TYR A 80 1.73 -2.44 21.72
N HIS A 81 0.88 -1.45 22.05
CA HIS A 81 0.15 -1.44 23.30
C HIS A 81 -0.68 -2.73 23.47
N GLY A 82 -1.42 -3.12 22.44
CA GLY A 82 -2.20 -4.35 22.44
C GLY A 82 -1.36 -5.61 22.66
N GLN A 83 -0.22 -5.70 21.95
CA GLN A 83 0.71 -6.80 22.14
C GLN A 83 1.21 -6.88 23.57
N GLN A 84 1.67 -5.78 24.16
CA GLN A 84 2.19 -5.76 25.54
C GLN A 84 1.10 -6.12 26.56
N LYS A 85 -0.14 -5.68 26.35
CA LYS A 85 -1.24 -5.90 27.29
C LYS A 85 -1.83 -7.31 27.21
N TYR A 86 -2.06 -7.83 26.00
CA TYR A 86 -2.86 -9.05 25.78
C TYR A 86 -2.02 -10.28 25.45
N SER A 87 -0.84 -10.13 24.85
CA SER A 87 0.04 -11.27 24.50
C SER A 87 1.49 -10.84 24.34
N PRO A 88 2.21 -10.51 25.44
CA PRO A 88 3.58 -10.00 25.37
C PRO A 88 4.49 -10.87 24.51
N GLY A 89 5.15 -10.26 23.51
CA GLY A 89 6.06 -10.94 22.60
C GLY A 89 5.42 -11.87 21.56
N LYS A 90 4.08 -11.89 21.44
CA LYS A 90 3.34 -12.73 20.49
C LYS A 90 2.30 -11.89 19.73
N HIS A 91 1.66 -12.51 18.73
CA HIS A 91 0.58 -11.88 17.94
C HIS A 91 -0.81 -12.40 18.28
N ASP A 92 -0.97 -13.16 19.39
CA ASP A 92 -2.27 -13.74 19.78
C ASP A 92 -3.31 -12.67 20.16
N TYR A 93 -2.87 -11.45 20.53
CA TYR A 93 -3.74 -10.33 20.78
C TYR A 93 -4.66 -10.00 19.59
N LEU A 94 -4.24 -10.31 18.36
CA LEU A 94 -5.07 -10.12 17.16
C LEU A 94 -6.30 -11.04 17.12
N LYS A 95 -6.34 -12.09 17.95
CA LYS A 95 -7.49 -12.98 18.13
C LYS A 95 -8.37 -12.60 19.33
N ASN A 96 -7.97 -11.58 20.09
CA ASN A 96 -8.66 -11.16 21.30
C ASN A 96 -9.68 -10.06 21.00
N GLN A 97 -10.96 -10.33 21.30
CA GLN A 97 -12.05 -9.36 21.08
C GLN A 97 -11.90 -8.11 21.95
N ASP A 98 -11.38 -8.24 23.18
CA ASP A 98 -11.18 -7.09 24.07
C ASP A 98 -10.13 -6.12 23.50
N PHE A 99 -9.11 -6.65 22.82
CA PHE A 99 -8.16 -5.83 22.09
C PHE A 99 -8.86 -5.03 20.98
N TRP A 100 -9.72 -5.68 20.18
CA TRP A 100 -10.44 -5.00 19.10
C TRP A 100 -11.46 -3.98 19.64
N ASN A 101 -12.10 -4.27 20.76
CA ASN A 101 -12.98 -3.31 21.43
C ASN A 101 -12.20 -2.06 21.88
N GLU A 102 -11.00 -2.26 22.42
CA GLU A 102 -10.15 -1.15 22.88
C GLU A 102 -9.58 -0.34 21.72
N VAL A 103 -8.98 -1.01 20.73
CA VAL A 103 -8.31 -0.31 19.62
C VAL A 103 -9.30 0.44 18.74
N ASN A 104 -10.45 -0.16 18.46
CA ASN A 104 -11.47 0.48 17.62
C ASN A 104 -12.26 1.56 18.35
N ALA A 105 -12.22 1.62 19.68
CA ALA A 105 -12.90 2.65 20.46
C ALA A 105 -12.23 4.03 20.40
N GLY A 106 -11.00 4.13 19.86
CA GLY A 106 -10.33 5.42 19.70
C GLY A 106 -8.82 5.41 19.94
N CYS A 107 -8.18 4.25 20.03
CA CYS A 107 -6.71 4.19 20.15
C CYS A 107 -6.02 4.88 18.97
N ASP A 108 -6.63 4.89 17.77
CA ASP A 108 -6.06 5.51 16.58
C ASP A 108 -5.85 7.03 16.67
N GLN A 109 -6.33 7.68 17.72
CA GLN A 109 -5.89 9.05 18.02
C GLN A 109 -4.36 9.15 18.24
N TYR A 110 -3.69 8.05 18.56
CA TYR A 110 -2.25 7.94 18.74
C TYR A 110 -1.53 7.39 17.50
N SER A 111 -2.27 6.92 16.50
CA SER A 111 -1.73 6.50 15.21
C SER A 111 -1.35 7.73 14.38
N ILE A 112 -0.34 7.57 13.52
CA ILE A 112 0.20 8.69 12.72
C ILE A 112 -0.31 8.56 11.29
N PRO A 113 -1.10 9.53 10.77
CA PRO A 113 -1.47 9.55 9.36
C PRO A 113 -0.22 9.63 8.49
N LYS A 114 -0.12 8.74 7.51
CA LYS A 114 1.01 8.73 6.57
C LYS A 114 0.84 9.86 5.55
N GLN A 115 1.92 10.62 5.30
CA GLN A 115 1.85 11.75 4.36
C GLN A 115 1.40 11.31 2.96
N ILE A 116 1.91 10.19 2.50
CA ILE A 116 1.54 9.64 1.20
C ILE A 116 0.04 9.29 1.10
N ALA A 117 -0.58 8.84 2.19
CA ALA A 117 -2.01 8.58 2.24
C ALA A 117 -2.81 9.89 2.19
N ILE A 118 -2.33 10.95 2.84
CA ILE A 118 -2.92 12.29 2.75
C ILE A 118 -2.90 12.76 1.28
N ASP A 119 -1.78 12.59 0.58
CA ASP A 119 -1.62 13.01 -0.81
C ASP A 119 -2.56 12.23 -1.75
N LEU A 120 -2.65 10.90 -1.58
CA LEU A 120 -3.56 10.04 -2.35
C LEU A 120 -5.03 10.39 -2.12
N ILE A 121 -5.43 10.51 -0.86
CA ILE A 121 -6.81 10.80 -0.47
C ILE A 121 -7.21 12.20 -0.98
N ASN A 122 -6.33 13.19 -0.86
CA ASN A 122 -6.57 14.53 -1.41
C ASN A 122 -6.69 14.49 -2.94
N MET A 123 -5.86 13.72 -3.63
CA MET A 123 -5.95 13.53 -5.07
C MET A 123 -7.32 12.94 -5.45
N HIS A 124 -7.76 11.89 -4.79
CA HIS A 124 -9.04 11.25 -5.07
C HIS A 124 -10.23 12.15 -4.72
N GLN A 125 -10.20 12.86 -3.58
CA GLN A 125 -11.22 13.84 -3.23
C GLN A 125 -11.34 14.96 -4.27
N ALA A 126 -10.20 15.51 -4.74
CA ALA A 126 -10.19 16.55 -5.77
C ALA A 126 -10.77 16.07 -7.11
N ARG A 127 -10.75 14.79 -7.40
CA ARG A 127 -11.37 14.17 -8.58
C ARG A 127 -12.86 13.89 -8.41
N GLY A 128 -13.38 13.93 -7.17
CA GLY A 128 -14.74 13.49 -6.84
C GLY A 128 -14.91 11.98 -6.73
N ASP A 129 -13.82 11.24 -6.58
CA ASP A 129 -13.84 9.79 -6.37
C ASP A 129 -14.46 9.46 -5.01
N GLN A 130 -15.14 8.29 -4.91
CA GLN A 130 -15.67 7.79 -3.65
C GLN A 130 -14.59 7.00 -2.92
N ILE A 131 -14.43 7.29 -1.63
CA ILE A 131 -13.37 6.70 -0.79
C ILE A 131 -13.99 5.78 0.25
N TYR A 132 -13.51 4.54 0.30
CA TYR A 132 -13.90 3.53 1.27
C TYR A 132 -12.68 3.07 2.06
N PHE A 133 -12.87 2.77 3.34
CA PHE A 133 -11.85 2.11 4.16
C PHE A 133 -12.29 0.69 4.46
N ILE A 134 -11.47 -0.29 4.09
CA ILE A 134 -11.75 -1.72 4.23
C ILE A 134 -10.58 -2.35 4.97
N THR A 135 -10.80 -2.72 6.24
CA THR A 135 -9.74 -3.22 7.12
C THR A 135 -9.90 -4.68 7.49
N GLY A 136 -8.78 -5.36 7.73
CA GLY A 136 -8.75 -6.71 8.32
C GLY A 136 -9.04 -6.75 9.82
N ARG A 137 -9.24 -5.63 10.49
CA ARG A 137 -9.62 -5.58 11.90
C ARG A 137 -10.95 -6.28 12.13
N THR A 138 -11.08 -6.95 13.27
CA THR A 138 -12.37 -7.41 13.76
C THR A 138 -13.16 -6.23 14.31
N ALA A 139 -14.46 -6.16 14.03
CA ALA A 139 -15.32 -5.11 14.55
C ALA A 139 -15.34 -5.12 16.09
N GLY A 140 -15.32 -3.96 16.69
CA GLY A 140 -15.51 -3.77 18.13
C GLY A 140 -16.93 -3.35 18.46
N ASP A 141 -17.20 -3.15 19.76
CA ASP A 141 -18.49 -2.66 20.26
C ASP A 141 -18.80 -1.22 19.80
N LYS A 142 -17.76 -0.47 19.47
CA LYS A 142 -17.85 0.92 19.00
C LYS A 142 -16.93 1.14 17.80
N ASP A 143 -17.41 1.93 16.86
CA ASP A 143 -16.60 2.45 15.76
C ASP A 143 -16.10 3.86 16.09
N GLY A 144 -14.93 3.93 16.70
CA GLY A 144 -14.16 5.17 16.88
C GLY A 144 -13.17 5.43 15.73
N VAL A 145 -13.00 4.46 14.83
CA VAL A 145 -12.03 4.54 13.72
C VAL A 145 -12.55 5.49 12.64
N THR A 146 -13.81 5.34 12.24
CA THR A 146 -14.44 6.21 11.22
C THR A 146 -14.25 7.71 11.53
N PRO A 147 -14.61 8.23 12.71
CA PRO A 147 -14.42 9.65 13.01
C PRO A 147 -12.94 10.07 13.09
N VAL A 148 -12.04 9.19 13.49
CA VAL A 148 -10.59 9.48 13.48
C VAL A 148 -10.09 9.66 12.05
N LEU A 149 -10.41 8.73 11.14
CA LEU A 149 -10.03 8.82 9.74
C LEU A 149 -10.68 10.04 9.05
N GLN A 150 -11.96 10.30 9.30
CA GLN A 150 -12.66 11.46 8.80
C GLN A 150 -11.92 12.75 9.13
N LYS A 151 -11.52 12.90 10.38
CA LYS A 151 -10.77 14.08 10.86
C LYS A 151 -9.36 14.12 10.29
N ALA A 152 -8.63 12.99 10.32
CA ALA A 152 -7.24 12.93 9.89
C ALA A 152 -7.06 13.27 8.41
N PHE A 153 -8.00 12.86 7.56
CA PHE A 153 -7.95 13.04 6.11
C PHE A 153 -8.94 14.10 5.59
N ASN A 154 -9.64 14.81 6.48
CA ASN A 154 -10.60 15.86 6.14
C ASN A 154 -11.63 15.39 5.09
N ILE A 155 -12.21 14.20 5.27
CA ILE A 155 -13.19 13.62 4.35
C ILE A 155 -14.58 14.14 4.72
N LYS A 156 -15.24 14.85 3.80
CA LYS A 156 -16.55 15.46 4.05
C LYS A 156 -17.66 14.39 4.16
N ASP A 157 -17.74 13.53 3.16
CA ASP A 157 -18.77 12.49 3.04
C ASP A 157 -18.14 11.12 3.35
N MET A 158 -17.74 10.94 4.61
CA MET A 158 -17.07 9.72 5.08
C MET A 158 -18.04 8.55 5.12
N HIS A 159 -17.73 7.48 4.41
CA HIS A 159 -18.39 6.19 4.57
C HIS A 159 -17.89 5.49 5.85
N PRO A 160 -18.76 4.76 6.58
CA PRO A 160 -18.32 3.95 7.72
C PRO A 160 -17.22 2.96 7.30
N VAL A 161 -16.27 2.70 8.20
CA VAL A 161 -15.23 1.70 7.99
C VAL A 161 -15.84 0.30 7.87
N GLU A 162 -15.40 -0.47 6.88
CA GLU A 162 -15.75 -1.88 6.71
C GLU A 162 -14.75 -2.76 7.46
N PHE A 163 -15.18 -3.30 8.60
CA PHE A 163 -14.40 -4.26 9.39
C PHE A 163 -14.63 -5.67 8.86
N MET A 164 -13.60 -6.29 8.32
CA MET A 164 -13.69 -7.60 7.62
C MET A 164 -13.11 -8.76 8.44
N GLY A 165 -12.39 -8.48 9.52
CA GLY A 165 -11.82 -9.51 10.39
C GLY A 165 -12.89 -10.27 11.19
N GLY A 166 -12.57 -11.52 11.55
CA GLY A 166 -13.45 -12.37 12.37
C GLY A 166 -14.73 -12.84 11.66
N ARG A 167 -14.90 -12.59 10.38
CA ARG A 167 -16.08 -12.99 9.60
C ARG A 167 -15.86 -14.33 8.91
N GLU A 168 -16.89 -15.17 8.86
CA GLU A 168 -16.93 -16.28 7.92
C GLU A 168 -17.27 -15.76 6.53
N LEU A 169 -16.36 -16.01 5.58
CA LEU A 169 -16.47 -15.49 4.22
C LEU A 169 -16.32 -16.62 3.21
N SER A 170 -17.01 -16.47 2.07
CA SER A 170 -16.88 -17.39 0.94
C SER A 170 -15.65 -17.13 0.07
N THR A 171 -14.96 -16.00 0.28
CA THR A 171 -13.76 -15.60 -0.44
C THR A 171 -12.49 -16.00 0.33
N LYS A 172 -11.40 -16.18 -0.40
CA LYS A 172 -10.12 -16.55 0.20
C LYS A 172 -9.53 -15.44 1.05
N TYR A 173 -9.68 -14.19 0.60
CA TYR A 173 -9.17 -13.01 1.29
C TYR A 173 -10.32 -12.22 1.90
N ASN A 174 -10.16 -11.79 3.13
CA ASN A 174 -11.25 -11.21 3.92
C ASN A 174 -11.77 -9.88 3.36
N LYS A 175 -10.94 -9.08 2.68
CA LYS A 175 -11.34 -7.78 2.11
C LYS A 175 -12.05 -7.88 0.77
N THR A 176 -11.95 -9.00 0.07
CA THR A 176 -12.56 -9.21 -1.26
C THR A 176 -14.04 -8.86 -1.32
N PRO A 177 -14.90 -9.30 -0.36
CA PRO A 177 -16.33 -8.97 -0.43
C PRO A 177 -16.61 -7.46 -0.31
N GLY A 178 -15.85 -6.74 0.52
CA GLY A 178 -15.96 -5.29 0.65
C GLY A 178 -15.56 -4.57 -0.64
N ILE A 179 -14.47 -5.00 -1.27
CA ILE A 179 -14.00 -4.48 -2.55
C ILE A 179 -15.07 -4.65 -3.64
N ILE A 180 -15.66 -5.84 -3.74
CA ILE A 180 -16.72 -6.14 -4.72
C ILE A 180 -18.00 -5.34 -4.40
N LYS A 181 -18.44 -5.32 -3.13
CA LYS A 181 -19.64 -4.62 -2.66
C LYS A 181 -19.63 -3.15 -3.07
N HIS A 182 -18.50 -2.49 -2.91
CA HIS A 182 -18.36 -1.07 -3.21
C HIS A 182 -17.93 -0.79 -4.66
N LYS A 183 -17.86 -1.81 -5.52
CA LYS A 183 -17.43 -1.68 -6.93
C LYS A 183 -16.12 -0.90 -7.05
N VAL A 184 -15.18 -1.24 -6.19
CA VAL A 184 -13.87 -0.59 -6.13
C VAL A 184 -13.12 -0.79 -7.45
N THR A 185 -12.45 0.23 -7.92
CA THR A 185 -11.58 0.18 -9.12
C THR A 185 -10.11 0.02 -8.73
N ILE A 186 -9.69 0.68 -7.63
CA ILE A 186 -8.33 0.62 -7.12
C ILE A 186 -8.39 0.37 -5.61
N HIS A 187 -7.69 -0.66 -5.15
CA HIS A 187 -7.48 -0.93 -3.73
C HIS A 187 -6.03 -0.66 -3.34
N TYR A 188 -5.84 0.11 -2.28
CA TYR A 188 -4.55 0.46 -1.71
C TYR A 188 -4.33 -0.31 -0.40
N GLY A 189 -3.20 -0.97 -0.26
CA GLY A 189 -2.86 -1.69 0.96
C GLY A 189 -1.37 -1.97 1.09
N ASP A 190 -0.91 -2.31 2.28
CA ASP A 190 0.49 -2.60 2.55
C ASP A 190 0.81 -4.10 2.59
N SER A 191 -0.19 -4.93 2.91
CA SER A 191 -0.03 -6.36 3.10
C SER A 191 -0.19 -7.18 1.81
N ASP A 192 0.31 -8.40 1.84
CA ASP A 192 0.11 -9.36 0.76
C ASP A 192 -1.37 -9.68 0.57
N ASP A 193 -2.13 -9.78 1.68
CA ASP A 193 -3.57 -10.04 1.63
C ASP A 193 -4.35 -8.91 0.96
N ASP A 194 -3.91 -7.66 1.03
CA ASP A 194 -4.54 -6.54 0.31
C ASP A 194 -4.41 -6.71 -1.20
N ILE A 195 -3.19 -7.01 -1.65
CA ILE A 195 -2.92 -7.19 -3.07
C ILE A 195 -3.65 -8.42 -3.62
N LEU A 196 -3.66 -9.51 -2.84
CA LEU A 196 -4.32 -10.73 -3.23
C LEU A 196 -5.86 -10.60 -3.19
N ALA A 197 -6.43 -9.82 -2.26
CA ALA A 197 -7.84 -9.48 -2.24
C ALA A 197 -8.26 -8.63 -3.44
N ALA A 198 -7.45 -7.63 -3.82
CA ALA A 198 -7.68 -6.85 -5.03
C ALA A 198 -7.64 -7.74 -6.28
N LYS A 199 -6.66 -8.64 -6.36
CA LYS A 199 -6.53 -9.60 -7.46
C LYS A 199 -7.70 -10.58 -7.54
N GLU A 200 -8.16 -11.11 -6.41
CA GLU A 200 -9.34 -11.98 -6.33
C GLU A 200 -10.61 -11.23 -6.76
N ALA A 201 -10.73 -9.96 -6.41
CA ALA A 201 -11.84 -9.11 -6.83
C ALA A 201 -11.75 -8.64 -8.30
N GLY A 202 -10.64 -8.90 -9.00
CA GLY A 202 -10.41 -8.47 -10.37
C GLY A 202 -10.16 -6.96 -10.52
N VAL A 203 -9.62 -6.29 -9.49
CA VAL A 203 -9.35 -4.85 -9.48
C VAL A 203 -7.86 -4.55 -9.36
N ARG A 204 -7.48 -3.31 -9.63
CA ARG A 204 -6.10 -2.85 -9.48
C ARG A 204 -5.72 -2.77 -8.00
N GLY A 205 -4.70 -3.53 -7.60
CA GLY A 205 -4.08 -3.44 -6.28
C GLY A 205 -2.79 -2.62 -6.35
N ILE A 206 -2.68 -1.60 -5.52
CA ILE A 206 -1.47 -0.77 -5.40
C ILE A 206 -0.94 -0.90 -3.99
N ARG A 207 0.31 -1.33 -3.87
CA ARG A 207 0.95 -1.51 -2.59
C ARG A 207 1.53 -0.19 -2.07
N LEU A 208 1.20 0.12 -0.82
CA LEU A 208 1.96 1.07 -0.01
C LEU A 208 3.04 0.30 0.77
N MET A 209 4.18 0.93 0.98
CA MET A 209 5.25 0.31 1.75
C MET A 209 4.95 0.40 3.25
N ARG A 210 5.06 -0.73 3.95
CA ARG A 210 5.01 -0.76 5.40
C ARG A 210 6.27 -0.11 5.96
N ALA A 211 6.13 0.69 7.02
CA ALA A 211 7.28 1.30 7.69
C ALA A 211 8.19 0.22 8.33
N ALA A 212 9.50 0.39 8.21
CA ALA A 212 10.47 -0.60 8.71
C ALA A 212 10.39 -0.82 10.23
N ASN A 213 9.88 0.15 10.98
CA ASN A 213 9.65 0.10 12.42
C ASN A 213 8.21 -0.29 12.79
N SER A 214 7.43 -0.82 11.86
CA SER A 214 6.13 -1.40 12.16
C SER A 214 6.28 -2.59 13.12
N THR A 215 5.33 -2.69 14.04
CA THR A 215 5.23 -3.83 14.96
C THR A 215 4.66 -5.09 14.28
N TYR A 216 4.12 -4.97 13.08
CA TYR A 216 3.55 -6.07 12.33
C TYR A 216 4.58 -6.69 11.38
N GLN A 217 5.17 -7.81 11.81
CA GLN A 217 6.20 -8.57 11.10
C GLN A 217 5.67 -9.94 10.67
N PRO A 218 6.23 -10.57 9.62
CA PRO A 218 7.35 -10.09 8.79
C PRO A 218 6.94 -8.96 7.83
N MET A 219 7.95 -8.25 7.29
CA MET A 219 7.73 -7.25 6.24
C MET A 219 7.20 -7.91 4.97
N PRO A 220 6.22 -7.30 4.28
CA PRO A 220 5.74 -7.82 2.99
C PRO A 220 6.81 -7.78 1.92
N THR A 221 6.74 -8.70 0.96
CA THR A 221 7.64 -8.70 -0.21
C THR A 221 7.08 -7.76 -1.27
N LEU A 222 7.79 -6.67 -1.55
CA LEU A 222 7.38 -5.70 -2.56
C LEU A 222 7.42 -6.30 -3.96
N GLY A 223 6.37 -6.10 -4.74
CA GLY A 223 6.26 -6.58 -6.11
C GLY A 223 6.12 -8.09 -6.25
N GLY A 224 5.98 -8.83 -5.12
CA GLY A 224 5.95 -10.30 -5.10
C GLY A 224 4.77 -10.92 -5.88
N TYR A 225 3.76 -10.16 -6.17
CA TYR A 225 2.57 -10.59 -6.93
C TYR A 225 2.44 -9.85 -8.26
N GLY A 226 3.45 -9.11 -8.69
CA GLY A 226 3.44 -8.30 -9.90
C GLY A 226 2.61 -7.03 -9.77
N GLU A 227 2.33 -6.62 -8.53
CA GLU A 227 1.61 -5.38 -8.23
C GLU A 227 2.48 -4.14 -8.43
N GLU A 228 1.82 -3.02 -8.59
CA GLU A 228 2.45 -1.70 -8.52
C GLU A 228 2.74 -1.33 -7.07
N VAL A 229 3.90 -0.73 -6.85
CA VAL A 229 4.34 -0.28 -5.52
C VAL A 229 4.48 1.25 -5.55
N LEU A 230 3.81 1.91 -4.62
CA LEU A 230 3.88 3.36 -4.52
C LEU A 230 5.22 3.78 -3.91
N ILE A 231 5.96 4.60 -4.65
CA ILE A 231 7.27 5.09 -4.19
C ILE A 231 7.14 5.97 -2.95
N ASN A 232 8.16 5.94 -2.08
CA ASN A 232 8.23 6.78 -0.87
C ASN A 232 7.01 6.68 0.05
N SER A 233 6.36 5.51 0.07
CA SER A 233 5.09 5.32 0.77
C SER A 233 5.23 4.66 2.16
N SER A 234 6.44 4.60 2.72
CA SER A 234 6.66 4.08 4.08
C SER A 234 6.05 4.97 5.18
N TYR A 235 5.97 6.30 4.92
CA TYR A 235 5.47 7.31 5.87
C TYR A 235 4.57 8.33 5.22
#